data_794f5d9d8d731facd0d15437b971da96
#
_entry.id   794f5d9d8d731facd0d15437b971da96
#
_cell.length_a   1.000
_cell.length_b   1.000
_cell.length_c   1.000
_cell.angle_alpha   90.00
_cell.angle_beta   90.00
_cell.angle_gamma   90.00
#
_symmetry.space_group_name_H-M   'P 1'
#
loop_
_entity.id
_entity.type
_entity.pdbx_description
1 polymer ?
#
loop_
_entity_poly.entity_id
_entity_poly.type
_entity_poly.pdbx_seq_one_letter_code
_entity_poly.pdbx_strand_id
1 'polypeptide(L)'
;MLFNMFQSQSDPALNLSPQDVKAKLDGGEKIVFLDVREPWEVAVNRLDGAVHIPLGELGRRYQELNPDDQIIAYCHMGVRSLKATRFLKDQQFKNVKNLAGGIDAWSLQIDPKVPRYR
;
A
#
# COMPACT_ATOMS: atom_id res chain seq x y z
N MET A 1 22.99 -12.65 -3.55
CA MET A 1 22.97 -11.57 -2.58
C MET A 1 21.66 -11.55 -1.83
N LEU A 2 21.75 -11.51 -0.53
CA LEU A 2 20.54 -11.40 0.27
C LEU A 2 19.96 -9.99 0.17
N PHE A 3 18.69 -9.92 -0.12
CA PHE A 3 18.01 -8.67 -0.21
C PHE A 3 17.32 -8.37 1.10
N ASN A 4 17.71 -7.28 1.73
CA ASN A 4 17.15 -6.88 3.01
C ASN A 4 15.80 -6.22 2.78
N MET A 5 14.74 -6.76 3.38
CA MET A 5 13.39 -6.23 3.22
C MET A 5 13.25 -4.81 3.76
N PHE A 6 14.00 -4.46 4.80
CA PHE A 6 14.01 -3.08 5.29
C PHE A 6 14.58 -2.12 4.26
N GLN A 7 15.67 -2.53 3.58
CA GLN A 7 16.22 -1.72 2.50
C GLN A 7 15.23 -1.53 1.38
N SER A 8 14.46 -2.59 1.04
CA SER A 8 13.43 -2.51 0.01
C SER A 8 12.33 -1.52 0.37
N GLN A 9 11.95 -1.44 1.65
CA GLN A 9 10.94 -0.50 2.12
C GLN A 9 11.51 0.90 2.36
N SER A 10 12.81 1.09 2.26
CA SER A 10 13.44 2.40 2.34
C SER A 10 13.74 3.02 0.97
N ASP A 11 13.57 2.27 -0.12
CA ASP A 11 13.81 2.79 -1.47
C ASP A 11 12.73 3.81 -1.83
N PRO A 12 13.08 5.11 -1.98
CA PRO A 12 12.08 6.14 -2.27
C PRO A 12 11.45 6.00 -3.66
N ALA A 13 12.05 5.24 -4.56
CA ALA A 13 11.43 4.96 -5.87
C ALA A 13 10.19 4.08 -5.72
N LEU A 14 10.10 3.29 -4.64
CA LEU A 14 9.04 2.31 -4.44
C LEU A 14 8.16 2.63 -3.23
N ASN A 15 8.61 3.47 -2.31
CA ASN A 15 7.98 3.62 -1.00
C ASN A 15 7.69 5.06 -0.64
N LEU A 16 6.62 5.24 0.13
CA LEU A 16 6.34 6.48 0.86
C LEU A 16 6.16 6.12 2.33
N SER A 17 6.64 7.00 3.20
CA SER A 17 6.38 6.87 4.63
C SER A 17 4.92 7.19 4.94
N PRO A 18 4.39 6.75 6.10
CA PRO A 18 3.06 7.19 6.52
C PRO A 18 2.93 8.72 6.56
N GLN A 19 3.96 9.43 7.01
CA GLN A 19 3.96 10.88 7.08
C GLN A 19 3.86 11.52 5.69
N ASP A 20 4.57 10.97 4.70
CA ASP A 20 4.51 11.46 3.32
C ASP A 20 3.11 11.27 2.72
N VAL A 21 2.50 10.11 2.98
CA VAL A 21 1.13 9.84 2.51
C VAL A 21 0.15 10.79 3.19
N LYS A 22 0.29 11.00 4.49
CA LYS A 22 -0.56 11.94 5.24
C LYS A 22 -0.44 13.36 4.67
N ALA A 23 0.78 13.80 4.37
CA ALA A 23 1.02 15.12 3.79
C ALA A 23 0.33 15.27 2.43
N LYS A 24 0.36 14.24 1.60
CA LYS A 24 -0.33 14.24 0.30
C LYS A 24 -1.85 14.36 0.49
N LEU A 25 -2.42 13.61 1.41
CA LEU A 25 -3.86 13.67 1.71
C LEU A 25 -4.24 15.05 2.23
N ASP A 26 -3.46 15.60 3.15
CA ASP A 26 -3.71 16.93 3.71
C ASP A 26 -3.60 18.02 2.64
N GLY A 27 -2.75 17.80 1.64
CA GLY A 27 -2.60 18.69 0.50
C GLY A 27 -3.69 18.56 -0.56
N GLY A 28 -4.66 17.69 -0.34
CA GLY A 28 -5.80 17.52 -1.26
C GLY A 28 -5.51 16.61 -2.46
N GLU A 29 -4.41 15.87 -2.46
CA GLU A 29 -4.11 14.95 -3.55
C GLU A 29 -5.08 13.77 -3.54
N LYS A 30 -5.50 13.38 -4.74
CA LYS A 30 -6.34 12.20 -4.90
C LYS A 30 -5.47 10.94 -4.88
N ILE A 31 -5.72 10.09 -3.91
CA ILE A 31 -5.01 8.83 -3.75
C ILE A 31 -6.01 7.67 -3.79
N VAL A 32 -5.67 6.65 -4.56
CA VAL A 32 -6.37 5.36 -4.52
C VAL A 32 -5.54 4.44 -3.64
N PHE A 33 -6.07 4.06 -2.48
CA PHE A 33 -5.45 3.04 -1.64
C PHE A 33 -5.80 1.66 -2.16
N LEU A 34 -4.79 0.82 -2.33
CA LEU A 34 -4.95 -0.56 -2.74
C LEU A 34 -4.57 -1.48 -1.59
N ASP A 35 -5.57 -2.16 -1.04
CA ASP A 35 -5.39 -3.13 0.04
C ASP A 35 -5.18 -4.51 -0.58
N VAL A 36 -3.99 -5.10 -0.36
CA VAL A 36 -3.65 -6.40 -0.94
C VAL A 36 -3.67 -7.53 0.09
N ARG A 37 -4.32 -7.29 1.23
CA ARG A 37 -4.42 -8.26 2.32
C ARG A 37 -5.53 -9.27 2.07
N GLU A 38 -5.60 -10.27 2.96
CA GLU A 38 -6.65 -11.27 2.93
C GLU A 38 -7.98 -10.70 3.48
N PRO A 39 -9.13 -11.28 3.09
CA PRO A 39 -10.43 -10.77 3.54
C PRO A 39 -10.57 -10.68 5.07
N TRP A 40 -10.02 -11.63 5.82
CA TRP A 40 -10.13 -11.58 7.28
C TRP A 40 -9.38 -10.38 7.88
N GLU A 41 -8.29 -9.97 7.25
CA GLU A 41 -7.52 -8.79 7.70
C GLU A 41 -8.33 -7.52 7.47
N VAL A 42 -8.95 -7.41 6.30
CA VAL A 42 -9.78 -6.26 5.93
C VAL A 42 -10.98 -6.13 6.88
N ALA A 43 -11.49 -7.26 7.37
CA ALA A 43 -12.57 -7.26 8.35
C ALA A 43 -12.15 -6.68 9.71
N VAL A 44 -10.86 -6.78 10.06
CA VAL A 44 -10.33 -6.23 11.32
C VAL A 44 -10.21 -4.71 11.24
N ASN A 45 -9.64 -4.22 10.15
CA ASN A 45 -9.42 -2.79 9.93
C ASN A 45 -9.24 -2.53 8.44
N ARG A 46 -9.30 -1.27 8.03
CA ARG A 46 -8.96 -0.86 6.67
C ARG A 46 -8.86 0.66 6.62
N LEU A 47 -8.21 1.16 5.58
CA LEU A 47 -8.23 2.60 5.28
C LEU A 47 -9.50 2.91 4.50
N ASP A 48 -10.10 4.08 4.80
CA ASP A 48 -11.36 4.47 4.18
C ASP A 48 -11.25 4.54 2.65
N GLY A 49 -12.23 3.97 1.97
CA GLY A 49 -12.31 4.03 0.52
C GLY A 49 -11.33 3.13 -0.22
N ALA A 50 -10.59 2.28 0.47
CA ALA A 50 -9.59 1.43 -0.18
C ALA A 50 -10.25 0.42 -1.13
N VAL A 51 -9.60 0.20 -2.28
CA VAL A 51 -9.92 -0.90 -3.19
C VAL A 51 -9.24 -2.14 -2.65
N HIS A 52 -9.98 -3.23 -2.53
CA HIS A 52 -9.44 -4.49 -2.02
C HIS A 52 -9.25 -5.50 -3.14
N ILE A 53 -7.99 -5.84 -3.41
CA ILE A 53 -7.61 -6.93 -4.31
C ILE A 53 -6.51 -7.71 -3.59
N PRO A 54 -6.80 -8.91 -3.07
CA PRO A 54 -5.76 -9.71 -2.41
C PRO A 54 -4.57 -9.97 -3.33
N LEU A 55 -3.37 -10.00 -2.77
CA LEU A 55 -2.15 -10.15 -3.56
C LEU A 55 -2.21 -11.36 -4.49
N GLY A 56 -2.76 -12.48 -4.02
CA GLY A 56 -2.89 -13.70 -4.83
C GLY A 56 -3.82 -13.55 -6.03
N GLU A 57 -4.66 -12.52 -6.05
CA GLU A 57 -5.59 -12.25 -7.15
C GLU A 57 -5.14 -11.11 -8.04
N LEU A 58 -4.10 -10.38 -7.63
CA LEU A 58 -3.70 -9.16 -8.35
C LEU A 58 -3.30 -9.45 -9.79
N GLY A 59 -2.62 -10.56 -10.04
CA GLY A 59 -2.16 -10.92 -11.38
C GLY A 59 -3.28 -11.05 -12.41
N ARG A 60 -4.49 -11.43 -11.97
CA ARG A 60 -5.64 -11.56 -12.87
C ARG A 60 -6.65 -10.41 -12.75
N ARG A 61 -6.44 -9.49 -11.79
CA ARG A 61 -7.41 -8.42 -11.52
C ARG A 61 -6.84 -7.01 -11.63
N TYR A 62 -5.55 -6.85 -11.89
CA TYR A 62 -4.95 -5.51 -11.90
C TYR A 62 -5.59 -4.57 -12.93
N GLN A 63 -6.22 -5.11 -13.95
CA GLN A 63 -6.90 -4.31 -14.97
C GLN A 63 -8.17 -3.63 -14.45
N GLU A 64 -8.64 -3.97 -13.25
CA GLU A 64 -9.70 -3.23 -12.56
C GLU A 64 -9.21 -1.86 -12.06
N LEU A 65 -7.88 -1.66 -12.02
CA LEU A 65 -7.26 -0.42 -11.58
C LEU A 65 -6.93 0.47 -12.78
N ASN A 66 -6.92 1.79 -12.54
CA ASN A 66 -6.54 2.74 -13.57
C ASN A 66 -5.03 3.03 -13.48
N PRO A 67 -4.24 2.72 -14.52
CA PRO A 67 -2.78 2.93 -14.48
C PRO A 67 -2.36 4.40 -14.39
N ASP A 68 -3.28 5.33 -14.62
CA ASP A 68 -2.99 6.76 -14.50
C ASP A 68 -3.27 7.32 -13.10
N ASP A 69 -3.92 6.55 -12.25
CA ASP A 69 -4.20 6.99 -10.88
C ASP A 69 -2.93 6.96 -10.01
N GLN A 70 -2.91 7.83 -9.00
CA GLN A 70 -1.93 7.74 -7.94
C GLN A 70 -2.37 6.65 -6.96
N ILE A 71 -1.65 5.53 -6.95
CA ILE A 71 -2.01 4.35 -6.16
C ILE A 71 -0.99 4.17 -5.03
N ILE A 72 -1.50 4.00 -3.82
CA ILE A 72 -0.68 3.63 -2.67
C ILE A 72 -1.14 2.25 -2.22
N ALA A 73 -0.29 1.24 -2.44
CA ALA A 73 -0.57 -0.13 -2.02
C ALA A 73 -0.17 -0.31 -0.56
N TYR A 74 -0.97 -1.06 0.18
CA TYR A 74 -0.62 -1.37 1.57
C TYR A 74 -1.03 -2.80 1.93
N CYS A 75 -0.35 -3.31 2.96
CA CYS A 75 -0.70 -4.56 3.60
C CYS A 75 -0.52 -4.38 5.12
N HIS A 76 -0.28 -5.46 5.87
CA HIS A 76 -0.09 -5.34 7.32
C HIS A 76 1.18 -4.56 7.67
N MET A 77 2.34 -5.02 7.17
CA MET A 77 3.65 -4.49 7.54
C MET A 77 4.46 -3.98 6.33
N GLY A 78 3.88 -3.95 5.14
CA GLY A 78 4.52 -3.38 3.95
C GLY A 78 5.27 -4.36 3.05
N VAL A 79 5.30 -5.65 3.37
CA VAL A 79 6.04 -6.65 2.58
C VAL A 79 5.27 -7.10 1.35
N ARG A 80 4.04 -7.55 1.53
CA ARG A 80 3.19 -8.02 0.42
C ARG A 80 2.87 -6.86 -0.54
N SER A 81 2.61 -5.69 0.00
CA SER A 81 2.29 -4.51 -0.81
C SER A 81 3.49 -3.98 -1.59
N LEU A 82 4.70 -4.22 -1.10
CA LEU A 82 5.89 -3.90 -1.90
C LEU A 82 5.96 -4.77 -3.16
N LYS A 83 5.62 -6.06 -3.04
CA LYS A 83 5.52 -6.95 -4.21
C LYS A 83 4.46 -6.47 -5.18
N ALA A 84 3.30 -6.05 -4.65
CA ALA A 84 2.23 -5.49 -5.48
C ALA A 84 2.69 -4.24 -6.22
N THR A 85 3.41 -3.36 -5.54
CA THR A 85 3.95 -2.13 -6.14
C THR A 85 4.87 -2.45 -7.31
N ARG A 86 5.80 -3.39 -7.12
CA ARG A 86 6.71 -3.81 -8.18
C ARG A 86 5.96 -4.42 -9.37
N PHE A 87 4.98 -5.27 -9.08
CA PHE A 87 4.18 -5.89 -10.12
C PHE A 87 3.46 -4.83 -10.97
N LEU A 88 2.82 -3.87 -10.31
CA LEU A 88 2.08 -2.82 -11.03
C LEU A 88 3.01 -1.93 -11.84
N LYS A 89 4.20 -1.62 -11.33
CA LYS A 89 5.19 -0.88 -12.12
C LYS A 89 5.58 -1.64 -13.38
N ASP A 90 5.74 -2.96 -13.28
CA ASP A 90 6.02 -3.81 -14.44
C ASP A 90 4.86 -3.82 -15.44
N GLN A 91 3.64 -3.55 -14.99
CA GLN A 91 2.45 -3.45 -15.83
C GLN A 91 2.21 -2.01 -16.33
N GLN A 92 3.22 -1.15 -16.27
CA GLN A 92 3.20 0.21 -16.79
C GLN A 92 2.32 1.17 -15.98
N PHE A 93 2.08 0.87 -14.71
CA PHE A 93 1.47 1.82 -13.78
C PHE A 93 2.51 2.88 -13.42
N LYS A 94 2.21 4.14 -13.70
CA LYS A 94 3.19 5.22 -13.64
C LYS A 94 3.40 5.79 -12.24
N ASN A 95 2.37 5.75 -11.41
CA ASN A 95 2.40 6.41 -10.11
C ASN A 95 1.87 5.47 -9.03
N VAL A 96 2.66 4.47 -8.71
CA VAL A 96 2.34 3.52 -7.65
C VAL A 96 3.48 3.44 -6.65
N LYS A 97 3.14 3.48 -5.36
CA LYS A 97 4.10 3.40 -4.26
C LYS A 97 3.56 2.44 -3.20
N ASN A 98 4.46 1.93 -2.41
CA ASN A 98 4.17 1.12 -1.24
C ASN A 98 4.06 2.03 -0.01
N LEU A 99 3.08 1.79 0.84
CA LEU A 99 3.02 2.40 2.17
C LEU A 99 4.01 1.66 3.07
N ALA A 100 5.17 2.24 3.31
CA ALA A 100 6.22 1.63 4.12
C ALA A 100 5.70 1.37 5.53
N GLY A 101 5.94 0.16 6.04
CA GLY A 101 5.47 -0.27 7.35
C GLY A 101 4.00 -0.66 7.39
N GLY A 102 3.26 -0.50 6.31
CA GLY A 102 1.89 -0.95 6.16
C GLY A 102 0.88 -0.24 7.04
N ILE A 103 -0.31 -0.83 7.16
CA ILE A 103 -1.38 -0.27 7.99
C ILE A 103 -1.00 -0.25 9.47
N ASP A 104 -0.09 -1.12 9.89
CA ASP A 104 0.40 -1.12 11.26
C ASP A 104 1.14 0.18 11.57
N ALA A 105 2.07 0.58 10.71
CA ALA A 105 2.76 1.86 10.87
C ALA A 105 1.81 3.06 10.77
N TRP A 106 0.82 2.99 9.89
CA TRP A 106 -0.20 4.01 9.78
C TRP A 106 -0.96 4.19 11.10
N SER A 107 -1.38 3.08 11.70
CA SER A 107 -2.06 3.11 12.98
C SER A 107 -1.20 3.73 14.08
N LEU A 108 0.07 3.31 14.15
CA LEU A 108 0.99 3.80 15.19
C LEU A 108 1.34 5.28 15.04
N GLN A 109 1.49 5.75 13.81
CA GLN A 109 2.11 7.05 13.54
C GLN A 109 1.12 8.11 13.10
N ILE A 110 0.00 7.73 12.51
CA ILE A 110 -0.94 8.67 11.89
C ILE A 110 -2.31 8.62 12.55
N ASP A 111 -2.93 7.44 12.61
CA ASP A 111 -4.31 7.31 13.07
C ASP A 111 -4.47 6.19 14.08
N PRO A 112 -4.37 6.48 15.38
CA PRO A 112 -4.49 5.46 16.43
C PRO A 112 -5.89 4.85 16.53
N LYS A 113 -6.88 5.39 15.85
CA LYS A 113 -8.23 4.81 15.81
C LYS A 113 -8.29 3.56 14.95
N VAL A 114 -7.32 3.36 14.06
CA VAL A 114 -7.24 2.14 13.25
C VAL A 114 -6.76 1.00 14.16
N PRO A 115 -7.59 -0.03 14.41
CA PRO A 115 -7.19 -1.11 15.31
C PRO A 115 -5.99 -1.87 14.74
N ARG A 116 -5.10 -2.28 15.64
CA ARG A 116 -3.95 -3.08 15.26
C ARG A 116 -4.23 -4.56 15.47
N TYR A 117 -3.54 -5.39 14.69
CA TYR A 117 -3.61 -6.85 14.83
C TYR A 117 -2.24 -7.46 14.56
N ARG A 118 -2.10 -8.71 14.90
CA ARG A 118 -0.87 -9.46 14.68
C ARG A 118 -1.04 -10.55 13.65
#